data_cc3825697b478cb38673585b3f19b683
#
_entry.id   cc3825697b478cb38673585b3f19b683
#
_cell.length_a   1.000
_cell.length_b   1.000
_cell.length_c   1.000
_cell.angle_alpha   90.00
_cell.angle_beta   90.00
_cell.angle_gamma   90.00
#
_symmetry.space_group_name_H-M   'P 1'
#
loop_
_entity.id
_entity.type
_entity.pdbx_description
1 polymer ?
#
loop_
_entity_poly.entity_id
_entity_poly.type
_entity_poly.pdbx_seq_one_letter_code
_entity_poly.pdbx_strand_id
1 'polypeptide(L)'
;MVRLIGRRLLYMLATMLVASLLLFLLFELSPSDVAVSALGPYSTTEQRQLWLTENGYDRPAYIRYAEWLGHFAVGDWRMSRIYGAPVAGVVWQHLANTAILGFWVFVFLIPLSLVLGVLSGAREGSALDRIISTLLVVTASVPPFASTVLVSAIFVFGLRWLPGTSSMIDGFDWRELVMPVMVLVIYDLGYVARITRISMAEVMTTPYIRTAQLKGLPRYRVIWRHALRNALITPITVLLLHINWLIAGVIVVEFYFAYKGFGSLILAAALGRDLVVLEACTMVTVAIAVATQTVADVVYTFLNPRIRFK
;
A
#
# COMPACT_ATOMS: atom_id res chain seq x y z
N MET A 1 -9.15 -26.96 2.27
CA MET A 1 -7.97 -26.09 2.19
C MET A 1 -7.40 -26.01 0.77
N VAL A 2 -6.88 -27.10 0.19
CA VAL A 2 -6.32 -27.10 -1.18
C VAL A 2 -7.29 -26.55 -2.22
N ARG A 3 -8.53 -27.00 -2.21
CA ARG A 3 -9.58 -26.52 -3.13
C ARG A 3 -9.90 -25.03 -2.97
N LEU A 4 -9.83 -24.50 -1.75
CA LEU A 4 -10.03 -23.07 -1.47
C LEU A 4 -8.88 -22.24 -2.01
N ILE A 5 -7.65 -22.66 -1.75
CA ILE A 5 -6.44 -21.98 -2.27
C ILE A 5 -6.44 -22.04 -3.80
N GLY A 6 -6.71 -23.20 -4.41
CA GLY A 6 -6.77 -23.33 -5.87
C GLY A 6 -7.82 -22.41 -6.51
N ARG A 7 -9.02 -22.31 -5.91
CA ARG A 7 -10.07 -21.38 -6.37
C ARG A 7 -9.64 -19.92 -6.24
N ARG A 8 -8.92 -19.55 -5.17
CA ARG A 8 -8.41 -18.18 -4.97
C ARG A 8 -7.32 -17.85 -5.99
N LEU A 9 -6.39 -18.78 -6.24
CA LEU A 9 -5.37 -18.61 -7.28
C LEU A 9 -5.99 -18.46 -8.68
N LEU A 10 -7.05 -19.21 -8.98
CA LEU A 10 -7.78 -19.06 -10.23
C LEU A 10 -8.40 -17.66 -10.37
N TYR A 11 -9.04 -17.16 -9.30
CA TYR A 11 -9.59 -15.80 -9.29
C TYR A 11 -8.49 -14.75 -9.42
N MET A 12 -7.36 -14.95 -8.77
CA MET A 12 -6.20 -14.07 -8.91
C MET A 12 -5.74 -13.99 -10.37
N LEU A 13 -5.55 -15.14 -11.03
CA LEU A 13 -5.16 -15.19 -12.44
C LEU A 13 -6.22 -14.54 -13.34
N ALA A 14 -7.49 -14.82 -13.11
CA ALA A 14 -8.59 -14.22 -13.89
C ALA A 14 -8.60 -12.69 -13.73
N THR A 15 -8.43 -12.19 -12.51
CA THR A 15 -8.37 -10.74 -12.24
C THR A 15 -7.14 -10.10 -12.92
N MET A 16 -5.99 -10.75 -12.85
CA MET A 16 -4.77 -10.28 -13.51
C MET A 16 -4.95 -10.24 -15.05
N LEU A 17 -5.56 -11.25 -15.65
CA LEU A 17 -5.85 -11.28 -17.08
C LEU A 17 -6.82 -10.17 -17.48
N VAL A 18 -7.89 -9.97 -16.72
CA VAL A 18 -8.85 -8.88 -17.00
C VAL A 18 -8.16 -7.52 -16.86
N ALA A 19 -7.39 -7.32 -15.80
CA ALA A 19 -6.67 -6.07 -15.59
C ALA A 19 -5.63 -5.81 -16.69
N SER A 20 -4.87 -6.84 -17.12
CA SER A 20 -3.91 -6.72 -18.20
C SER A 20 -4.57 -6.37 -19.53
N LEU A 21 -5.74 -6.98 -19.82
CA LEU A 21 -6.51 -6.66 -21.02
C LEU A 21 -7.02 -5.22 -21.00
N LEU A 22 -7.56 -4.78 -19.86
CA LEU A 22 -8.06 -3.41 -19.72
C LEU A 22 -6.94 -2.38 -19.87
N LEU A 23 -5.77 -2.64 -19.28
CA LEU A 23 -4.59 -1.79 -19.43
C LEU A 23 -4.12 -1.74 -20.87
N PHE A 24 -3.96 -2.90 -21.52
CA PHE A 24 -3.57 -2.96 -22.91
C PHE A 24 -4.54 -2.17 -23.79
N LEU A 25 -5.86 -2.36 -23.61
CA LEU A 25 -6.87 -1.60 -24.38
C LEU A 25 -6.78 -0.09 -24.10
N LEU A 26 -6.49 0.33 -22.88
CA LEU A 26 -6.34 1.74 -22.53
C LEU A 26 -5.19 2.40 -23.32
N PHE A 27 -4.04 1.73 -23.43
CA PHE A 27 -2.91 2.23 -24.23
C PHE A 27 -3.14 2.07 -25.72
N GLU A 28 -3.92 1.07 -26.15
CA GLU A 28 -4.32 0.84 -27.53
C GLU A 28 -5.25 1.93 -28.09
N LEU A 29 -6.03 2.60 -27.21
CA LEU A 29 -6.94 3.69 -27.62
C LEU A 29 -6.22 4.90 -28.20
N SER A 30 -4.92 5.08 -27.92
CA SER A 30 -4.14 6.23 -28.37
C SER A 30 -2.74 5.81 -28.86
N PRO A 31 -2.61 5.08 -29.99
CA PRO A 31 -1.30 4.68 -30.53
C PRO A 31 -0.39 5.89 -30.82
N SER A 32 -0.98 7.03 -31.22
CA SER A 32 -0.24 8.27 -31.43
C SER A 32 0.46 8.77 -30.16
N ASP A 33 -0.16 8.62 -28.99
CA ASP A 33 0.43 9.04 -27.72
C ASP A 33 1.58 8.11 -27.32
N VAL A 34 1.49 6.82 -27.66
CA VAL A 34 2.60 5.87 -27.49
C VAL A 34 3.79 6.25 -28.36
N ALA A 35 3.56 6.60 -29.62
CA ALA A 35 4.61 7.08 -30.52
C ALA A 35 5.22 8.41 -30.04
N VAL A 36 4.40 9.35 -29.55
CA VAL A 36 4.87 10.61 -28.92
C VAL A 36 5.69 10.32 -27.67
N SER A 37 5.27 9.36 -26.87
CA SER A 37 6.03 8.94 -25.67
C SER A 37 7.41 8.38 -26.05
N ALA A 38 7.51 7.65 -27.14
CA ALA A 38 8.76 7.04 -27.60
C ALA A 38 9.70 8.06 -28.30
N LEU A 39 9.15 8.89 -29.21
CA LEU A 39 9.91 9.78 -30.05
C LEU A 39 10.08 11.21 -29.48
N GLY A 40 9.27 11.55 -28.49
CA GLY A 40 9.21 12.88 -27.91
C GLY A 40 8.11 13.77 -28.50
N PRO A 41 7.77 14.88 -27.81
CA PRO A 41 6.64 15.75 -28.17
C PRO A 41 6.80 16.50 -29.50
N TYR A 42 8.03 16.66 -29.97
CA TYR A 42 8.34 17.39 -31.21
C TYR A 42 8.41 16.49 -32.45
N SER A 43 8.07 15.19 -32.33
CA SER A 43 8.04 14.26 -33.46
C SER A 43 6.98 14.64 -34.48
N THR A 44 7.32 14.55 -35.77
CA THR A 44 6.37 14.79 -36.85
C THR A 44 5.36 13.65 -37.00
N THR A 45 4.25 13.91 -37.69
CA THR A 45 3.23 12.87 -37.97
C THR A 45 3.80 11.70 -38.73
N GLU A 46 4.70 11.99 -39.71
CA GLU A 46 5.37 10.98 -40.52
C GLU A 46 6.30 10.09 -39.69
N GLN A 47 7.10 10.71 -38.80
CA GLN A 47 7.96 9.96 -37.87
C GLN A 47 7.16 9.05 -36.97
N ARG A 48 6.00 9.52 -36.46
CA ARG A 48 5.11 8.72 -35.61
C ARG A 48 4.51 7.53 -36.36
N GLN A 49 4.04 7.75 -37.60
CA GLN A 49 3.49 6.68 -38.42
C GLN A 49 4.56 5.63 -38.77
N LEU A 50 5.76 6.06 -39.16
CA LEU A 50 6.88 5.15 -39.43
C LEU A 50 7.19 4.31 -38.19
N TRP A 51 7.33 4.95 -37.01
CA TRP A 51 7.59 4.25 -35.76
C TRP A 51 6.49 3.25 -35.40
N LEU A 52 5.22 3.61 -35.58
CA LEU A 52 4.10 2.72 -35.34
C LEU A 52 4.16 1.48 -36.23
N THR A 53 4.47 1.65 -37.52
CA THR A 53 4.61 0.54 -38.46
C THR A 53 5.81 -0.34 -38.11
N GLU A 54 6.97 0.25 -37.78
CA GLU A 54 8.16 -0.49 -37.37
C GLU A 54 7.96 -1.27 -36.08
N ASN A 55 7.12 -0.77 -35.16
CA ASN A 55 6.80 -1.44 -33.91
C ASN A 55 5.55 -2.34 -33.99
N GLY A 56 5.04 -2.59 -35.22
CA GLY A 56 4.02 -3.58 -35.50
C GLY A 56 2.61 -3.18 -35.07
N TYR A 57 2.31 -1.87 -34.96
CA TYR A 57 0.97 -1.37 -34.66
C TYR A 57 -0.03 -1.60 -35.80
N ASP A 58 0.44 -2.00 -36.97
CA ASP A 58 -0.35 -2.45 -38.10
C ASP A 58 -0.90 -3.89 -37.93
N ARG A 59 -0.34 -4.65 -36.98
CA ARG A 59 -0.77 -6.02 -36.70
C ARG A 59 -2.05 -6.04 -35.83
N PRO A 60 -2.87 -7.12 -35.93
CA PRO A 60 -4.07 -7.24 -35.12
C PRO A 60 -3.80 -7.10 -33.62
N ALA A 61 -4.66 -6.36 -32.91
CA ALA A 61 -4.50 -6.03 -31.49
C ALA A 61 -4.39 -7.29 -30.60
N TYR A 62 -5.07 -8.39 -30.93
CA TYR A 62 -4.99 -9.63 -30.15
C TYR A 62 -3.61 -10.30 -30.22
N ILE A 63 -2.89 -10.17 -31.36
CA ILE A 63 -1.52 -10.68 -31.49
C ILE A 63 -0.58 -9.82 -30.64
N ARG A 64 -0.70 -8.51 -30.71
CA ARG A 64 0.10 -7.56 -29.92
C ARG A 64 -0.13 -7.75 -28.42
N TYR A 65 -1.38 -7.99 -28.01
CA TYR A 65 -1.70 -8.31 -26.61
C TYR A 65 -1.02 -9.60 -26.14
N ALA A 66 -1.08 -10.65 -26.94
CA ALA A 66 -0.47 -11.93 -26.57
C ALA A 66 1.08 -11.83 -26.46
N GLU A 67 1.73 -11.12 -27.40
CA GLU A 67 3.16 -10.83 -27.37
C GLU A 67 3.53 -9.99 -26.14
N TRP A 68 2.79 -8.90 -25.91
CA TRP A 68 3.00 -8.03 -24.75
C TRP A 68 2.86 -8.78 -23.43
N LEU A 69 1.80 -9.58 -23.28
CA LEU A 69 1.57 -10.38 -22.08
C LEU A 69 2.67 -11.43 -21.88
N GLY A 70 3.14 -12.05 -22.98
CA GLY A 70 4.24 -12.99 -22.95
C GLY A 70 5.56 -12.32 -22.49
N HIS A 71 5.94 -11.19 -23.05
CA HIS A 71 7.11 -10.41 -22.63
C HIS A 71 6.97 -9.95 -21.17
N PHE A 72 5.79 -9.48 -20.80
CA PHE A 72 5.54 -9.06 -19.43
C PHE A 72 5.72 -10.21 -18.42
N ALA A 73 5.20 -11.40 -18.73
CA ALA A 73 5.28 -12.58 -17.88
C ALA A 73 6.71 -13.11 -17.66
N VAL A 74 7.60 -12.93 -18.64
CA VAL A 74 9.02 -13.32 -18.52
C VAL A 74 9.91 -12.21 -17.93
N GLY A 75 9.32 -11.05 -17.58
CA GLY A 75 10.07 -9.94 -16.98
C GLY A 75 10.75 -9.01 -17.97
N ASP A 76 10.51 -9.17 -19.27
CA ASP A 76 10.96 -8.26 -20.32
C ASP A 76 9.98 -7.09 -20.47
N TRP A 77 10.17 -6.05 -19.65
CA TRP A 77 9.30 -4.86 -19.62
C TRP A 77 9.86 -3.71 -20.42
N ARG A 78 10.74 -4.00 -21.39
CA ARG A 78 11.38 -3.00 -22.26
C ARG A 78 12.26 -2.00 -21.49
N MET A 79 12.69 -0.93 -22.20
CA MET A 79 13.57 0.11 -21.68
C MET A 79 12.76 1.35 -21.29
N SER A 80 13.07 1.93 -20.13
CA SER A 80 12.54 3.23 -19.73
C SER A 80 13.21 4.35 -20.51
N ARG A 81 12.42 5.27 -21.03
CA ARG A 81 12.93 6.46 -21.69
C ARG A 81 13.54 7.47 -20.72
N ILE A 82 12.94 7.59 -19.52
CA ILE A 82 13.41 8.55 -18.50
C ILE A 82 14.69 8.06 -17.84
N TYR A 83 14.73 6.78 -17.51
CA TYR A 83 15.84 6.20 -16.75
C TYR A 83 16.95 5.63 -17.64
N GLY A 84 16.71 5.41 -18.93
CA GLY A 84 17.69 4.80 -19.85
C GLY A 84 18.10 3.37 -19.42
N ALA A 85 17.24 2.67 -18.67
CA ALA A 85 17.52 1.38 -18.05
C ALA A 85 16.33 0.42 -18.23
N PRO A 86 16.54 -0.91 -18.09
CA PRO A 86 15.45 -1.90 -18.12
C PRO A 86 14.40 -1.59 -17.05
N VAL A 87 13.12 -1.47 -17.48
CA VAL A 87 12.01 -1.10 -16.60
C VAL A 87 11.88 -2.05 -15.42
N ALA A 88 12.05 -3.35 -15.62
CA ALA A 88 11.97 -4.33 -14.53
C ALA A 88 12.94 -4.00 -13.39
N GLY A 89 14.22 -3.68 -13.71
CA GLY A 89 15.20 -3.30 -12.69
C GLY A 89 14.81 -2.04 -11.92
N VAL A 90 14.35 -1.01 -12.64
CA VAL A 90 13.91 0.25 -12.03
C VAL A 90 12.71 0.02 -11.10
N VAL A 91 11.71 -0.72 -11.55
CA VAL A 91 10.49 -1.01 -10.78
C VAL A 91 10.82 -1.80 -9.50
N TRP A 92 11.63 -2.85 -9.61
CA TRP A 92 11.98 -3.67 -8.44
C TRP A 92 12.80 -2.90 -7.42
N GLN A 93 13.73 -2.06 -7.85
CA GLN A 93 14.50 -1.20 -6.94
C GLN A 93 13.60 -0.24 -6.16
N HIS A 94 12.69 0.47 -6.85
CA HIS A 94 11.77 1.40 -6.21
C HIS A 94 10.76 0.69 -5.31
N LEU A 95 10.28 -0.49 -5.73
CA LEU A 95 9.39 -1.30 -4.91
C LEU A 95 10.08 -1.80 -3.63
N ALA A 96 11.34 -2.21 -3.71
CA ALA A 96 12.12 -2.59 -2.54
C ALA A 96 12.26 -1.42 -1.54
N ASN A 97 12.49 -0.20 -2.04
CA ASN A 97 12.55 0.99 -1.20
C ASN A 97 11.21 1.25 -0.49
N THR A 98 10.08 1.20 -1.21
CA THR A 98 8.76 1.32 -0.59
C THR A 98 8.48 0.20 0.41
N ALA A 99 8.95 -1.02 0.14
CA ALA A 99 8.82 -2.13 1.09
C ALA A 99 9.62 -1.89 2.38
N ILE A 100 10.81 -1.30 2.29
CA ILE A 100 11.61 -0.88 3.47
C ILE A 100 10.87 0.20 4.26
N LEU A 101 10.35 1.22 3.59
CA LEU A 101 9.54 2.27 4.23
C LEU A 101 8.31 1.68 4.91
N GLY A 102 7.56 0.84 4.20
CA GLY A 102 6.38 0.14 4.70
C GLY A 102 6.67 -0.77 5.90
N PHE A 103 7.79 -1.49 5.87
CA PHE A 103 8.23 -2.30 7.00
C PHE A 103 8.37 -1.47 8.28
N TRP A 104 9.06 -0.34 8.21
CA TRP A 104 9.22 0.54 9.37
C TRP A 104 7.93 1.20 9.81
N VAL A 105 7.05 1.56 8.86
CA VAL A 105 5.71 2.04 9.19
C VAL A 105 4.95 0.99 10.01
N PHE A 106 4.92 -0.28 9.58
CA PHE A 106 4.24 -1.35 10.32
C PHE A 106 4.88 -1.67 11.67
N VAL A 107 6.21 -1.60 11.77
CA VAL A 107 6.93 -1.79 13.04
C VAL A 107 6.45 -0.81 14.11
N PHE A 108 6.13 0.43 13.75
CA PHE A 108 5.61 1.42 14.70
C PHE A 108 4.08 1.44 14.76
N LEU A 109 3.39 1.34 13.63
CA LEU A 109 1.94 1.41 13.56
C LEU A 109 1.26 0.30 14.33
N ILE A 110 1.70 -0.96 14.14
CA ILE A 110 1.06 -2.12 14.76
C ILE A 110 1.06 -1.99 16.30
N PRO A 111 2.21 -1.86 17.00
CA PRO A 111 2.18 -1.80 18.45
C PRO A 111 1.45 -0.56 18.97
N LEU A 112 1.66 0.62 18.35
CA LEU A 112 1.01 1.84 18.81
C LEU A 112 -0.52 1.77 18.66
N SER A 113 -1.02 1.34 17.50
CA SER A 113 -2.46 1.24 17.26
C SER A 113 -3.14 0.20 18.13
N LEU A 114 -2.50 -0.96 18.32
CA LEU A 114 -3.05 -2.02 19.19
C LEU A 114 -3.04 -1.60 20.66
N VAL A 115 -1.95 -1.00 21.14
CA VAL A 115 -1.86 -0.55 22.54
C VAL A 115 -2.89 0.54 22.82
N LEU A 116 -2.95 1.60 22.00
CA LEU A 116 -3.90 2.69 22.19
C LEU A 116 -5.36 2.22 22.06
N GLY A 117 -5.66 1.39 21.05
CA GLY A 117 -6.99 0.86 20.84
C GLY A 117 -7.45 -0.07 21.98
N VAL A 118 -6.57 -0.96 22.48
CA VAL A 118 -6.88 -1.85 23.61
C VAL A 118 -7.05 -1.06 24.91
N LEU A 119 -6.17 -0.10 25.21
CA LEU A 119 -6.28 0.73 26.42
C LEU A 119 -7.58 1.55 26.45
N SER A 120 -7.94 2.11 25.31
CA SER A 120 -9.16 2.89 25.10
C SER A 120 -10.40 1.97 25.16
N GLY A 121 -10.48 0.91 24.37
CA GLY A 121 -11.63 0.01 24.30
C GLY A 121 -11.89 -0.79 25.56
N ALA A 122 -10.83 -1.18 26.30
CA ALA A 122 -10.98 -1.87 27.58
C ALA A 122 -11.55 -0.97 28.71
N ARG A 123 -11.54 0.36 28.51
CA ARG A 123 -12.03 1.35 29.48
C ARG A 123 -13.01 2.32 28.84
N GLU A 124 -13.89 1.79 28.01
CA GLU A 124 -14.88 2.57 27.28
C GLU A 124 -15.62 3.55 28.18
N GLY A 125 -15.79 4.81 27.74
CA GLY A 125 -16.43 5.90 28.46
C GLY A 125 -15.58 6.57 29.54
N SER A 126 -14.37 6.07 29.84
CA SER A 126 -13.46 6.69 30.81
C SER A 126 -12.79 7.97 30.25
N ALA A 127 -12.18 8.76 31.13
CA ALA A 127 -11.41 9.94 30.74
C ALA A 127 -10.24 9.55 29.81
N LEU A 128 -9.57 8.43 30.08
CA LEU A 128 -8.49 7.90 29.22
C LEU A 128 -9.02 7.58 27.82
N ASP A 129 -10.16 6.92 27.71
CA ASP A 129 -10.79 6.61 26.42
C ASP A 129 -11.12 7.88 25.64
N ARG A 130 -11.68 8.89 26.30
CA ARG A 130 -12.01 10.16 25.64
C ARG A 130 -10.77 10.88 25.12
N ILE A 131 -9.70 10.97 25.91
CA ILE A 131 -8.45 11.61 25.51
C ILE A 131 -7.86 10.87 24.30
N ILE A 132 -7.68 9.54 24.40
CA ILE A 132 -7.12 8.74 23.30
C ILE A 132 -7.99 8.89 22.05
N SER A 133 -9.31 8.73 22.16
CA SER A 133 -10.23 8.83 21.03
C SER A 133 -10.20 10.21 20.37
N THR A 134 -10.09 11.28 21.15
CA THR A 134 -9.96 12.64 20.60
C THR A 134 -8.65 12.80 19.83
N LEU A 135 -7.53 12.34 20.38
CA LEU A 135 -6.24 12.39 19.70
C LEU A 135 -6.27 11.58 18.39
N LEU A 136 -6.86 10.37 18.42
CA LEU A 136 -7.00 9.53 17.23
C LEU A 136 -7.88 10.17 16.14
N VAL A 137 -8.92 10.92 16.53
CA VAL A 137 -9.73 11.69 15.57
C VAL A 137 -8.90 12.81 14.95
N VAL A 138 -8.16 13.55 15.76
CA VAL A 138 -7.30 14.65 15.28
C VAL A 138 -6.27 14.11 14.28
N THR A 139 -5.55 13.04 14.61
CA THR A 139 -4.54 12.45 13.70
C THR A 139 -5.16 11.98 12.39
N ALA A 140 -6.32 11.33 12.42
CA ALA A 140 -7.00 10.85 11.22
C ALA A 140 -7.62 11.97 10.36
N SER A 141 -7.82 13.17 10.93
CA SER A 141 -8.42 14.31 10.21
C SER A 141 -7.39 15.10 9.40
N VAL A 142 -6.09 14.94 9.70
CA VAL A 142 -5.02 15.68 9.00
C VAL A 142 -4.58 14.90 7.78
N PRO A 143 -4.73 15.43 6.56
CA PRO A 143 -4.26 14.76 5.35
C PRO A 143 -2.74 14.55 5.37
N PRO A 144 -2.20 13.46 4.74
CA PRO A 144 -0.77 13.17 4.74
C PRO A 144 0.11 14.32 4.26
N PHE A 145 -0.31 15.06 3.24
CA PHE A 145 0.46 16.20 2.72
C PHE A 145 0.58 17.35 3.74
N ALA A 146 -0.47 17.59 4.54
CA ALA A 146 -0.41 18.60 5.60
C ALA A 146 0.48 18.13 6.76
N SER A 147 0.42 16.83 7.10
CA SER A 147 1.30 16.23 8.09
C SER A 147 2.77 16.30 7.67
N THR A 148 3.10 16.09 6.37
CA THR A 148 4.48 16.25 5.87
C THR A 148 5.01 17.65 6.09
N VAL A 149 4.21 18.68 5.77
CA VAL A 149 4.60 20.08 5.95
C VAL A 149 4.80 20.41 7.44
N LEU A 150 3.86 19.98 8.31
CA LEU A 150 3.94 20.22 9.75
C LEU A 150 5.17 19.56 10.38
N VAL A 151 5.40 18.29 10.05
CA VAL A 151 6.54 17.51 10.55
C VAL A 151 7.85 18.15 10.09
N SER A 152 7.95 18.53 8.81
CA SER A 152 9.13 19.23 8.28
C SER A 152 9.33 20.60 8.95
N ALA A 153 8.28 21.38 9.18
CA ALA A 153 8.36 22.66 9.86
C ALA A 153 8.94 22.52 11.28
N ILE A 154 8.53 21.48 11.99
CA ILE A 154 9.01 21.23 13.36
C ILE A 154 10.46 20.69 13.35
N PHE A 155 10.71 19.59 12.62
CA PHE A 155 11.96 18.84 12.78
C PHE A 155 13.11 19.34 11.90
N VAL A 156 12.81 19.93 10.73
CA VAL A 156 13.84 20.46 9.83
C VAL A 156 14.12 21.94 10.15
N PHE A 157 13.07 22.77 10.13
CA PHE A 157 13.25 24.22 10.24
C PHE A 157 13.30 24.70 11.69
N GLY A 158 12.48 24.13 12.58
CA GLY A 158 12.44 24.51 13.99
C GLY A 158 13.57 23.90 14.80
N LEU A 159 13.57 22.59 14.93
CA LEU A 159 14.52 21.85 15.79
C LEU A 159 15.85 21.55 15.09
N ARG A 160 15.88 21.48 13.76
CA ARG A 160 17.05 21.13 12.95
C ARG A 160 17.67 19.78 13.33
N TRP A 161 16.82 18.80 13.68
CA TRP A 161 17.24 17.46 14.10
C TRP A 161 17.35 16.47 12.95
N LEU A 162 16.51 16.65 11.92
CA LEU A 162 16.37 15.70 10.81
C LEU A 162 16.63 16.39 9.46
N PRO A 163 17.17 15.65 8.47
CA PRO A 163 17.37 16.16 7.12
C PRO A 163 16.01 16.38 6.44
N GLY A 164 15.93 17.38 5.56
CA GLY A 164 14.68 17.71 4.85
C GLY A 164 14.34 16.76 3.69
N THR A 165 15.25 15.88 3.30
CA THR A 165 15.10 14.91 2.20
C THR A 165 15.40 13.51 2.66
N SER A 166 14.84 12.53 1.94
CA SER A 166 15.01 11.10 2.18
C SER A 166 15.53 10.40 0.91
N SER A 167 16.44 11.05 0.21
CA SER A 167 16.91 10.63 -1.11
C SER A 167 17.89 9.46 -1.09
N MET A 168 18.49 9.16 0.08
CA MET A 168 19.47 8.10 0.31
C MET A 168 20.63 8.11 -0.71
N ILE A 169 21.09 9.30 -1.12
CA ILE A 169 22.13 9.47 -2.18
C ILE A 169 23.47 8.93 -1.70
N ASP A 170 23.81 9.16 -0.43
CA ASP A 170 25.08 8.75 0.18
C ASP A 170 25.00 7.35 0.81
N GLY A 171 23.92 6.60 0.53
CA GLY A 171 23.65 5.30 1.13
C GLY A 171 22.49 5.34 2.13
N PHE A 172 22.31 4.23 2.85
CA PHE A 172 21.22 4.12 3.81
C PHE A 172 21.49 4.98 5.06
N ASP A 173 20.68 6.01 5.29
CA ASP A 173 20.63 6.77 6.55
C ASP A 173 19.24 6.62 7.19
N TRP A 174 19.20 6.04 8.39
CA TRP A 174 17.97 5.86 9.16
C TRP A 174 17.28 7.22 9.50
N ARG A 175 18.04 8.31 9.61
CA ARG A 175 17.51 9.66 9.89
C ARG A 175 16.60 10.15 8.77
N GLU A 176 16.92 9.78 7.53
CA GLU A 176 16.11 10.10 6.36
C GLU A 176 14.77 9.36 6.35
N LEU A 177 14.66 8.19 7.02
CA LEU A 177 13.40 7.43 7.12
C LEU A 177 12.46 7.95 8.22
N VAL A 178 12.96 8.66 9.24
CA VAL A 178 12.16 9.02 10.41
C VAL A 178 10.93 9.84 10.05
N MET A 179 11.07 10.90 9.25
CA MET A 179 9.94 11.76 8.91
C MET A 179 8.91 11.07 8.00
N PRO A 180 9.27 10.40 6.90
CA PRO A 180 8.31 9.65 6.10
C PRO A 180 7.55 8.60 6.92
N VAL A 181 8.25 7.82 7.75
CA VAL A 181 7.63 6.84 8.63
C VAL A 181 6.67 7.49 9.62
N MET A 182 7.10 8.57 10.28
CA MET A 182 6.29 9.27 11.27
C MET A 182 4.99 9.83 10.67
N VAL A 183 5.05 10.44 9.49
CA VAL A 183 3.88 10.98 8.79
C VAL A 183 2.88 9.88 8.48
N LEU A 184 3.34 8.75 7.93
CA LEU A 184 2.48 7.62 7.57
C LEU A 184 1.88 6.96 8.82
N VAL A 185 2.68 6.80 9.88
CA VAL A 185 2.18 6.26 11.16
C VAL A 185 1.13 7.18 11.76
N ILE A 186 1.34 8.49 11.83
CA ILE A 186 0.37 9.44 12.38
C ILE A 186 -0.96 9.35 11.64
N TYR A 187 -0.93 9.28 10.33
CA TYR A 187 -2.13 9.20 9.50
C TYR A 187 -2.93 7.92 9.75
N ASP A 188 -2.27 6.76 9.71
CA ASP A 188 -2.93 5.46 9.84
C ASP A 188 -3.30 5.09 11.27
N LEU A 189 -2.58 5.65 12.24
CA LEU A 189 -2.77 5.37 13.66
C LEU A 189 -4.22 5.61 14.10
N GLY A 190 -4.80 6.75 13.67
CA GLY A 190 -6.16 7.12 14.00
C GLY A 190 -7.20 6.11 13.52
N TYR A 191 -7.00 5.53 12.35
CA TYR A 191 -7.91 4.55 11.77
C TYR A 191 -7.77 3.17 12.44
N VAL A 192 -6.57 2.62 12.49
CA VAL A 192 -6.33 1.26 13.02
C VAL A 192 -6.60 1.18 14.52
N ALA A 193 -6.18 2.18 15.28
CA ALA A 193 -6.43 2.22 16.72
C ALA A 193 -7.92 2.36 17.05
N ARG A 194 -8.70 3.10 16.24
CA ARG A 194 -10.16 3.21 16.41
C ARG A 194 -10.86 1.87 16.17
N ILE A 195 -10.48 1.14 15.12
CA ILE A 195 -11.03 -0.20 14.86
C ILE A 195 -10.68 -1.14 15.99
N THR A 196 -9.43 -1.08 16.49
CA THR A 196 -8.99 -1.86 17.65
C THR A 196 -9.81 -1.53 18.90
N ARG A 197 -10.08 -0.25 19.14
CA ARG A 197 -10.94 0.22 20.24
C ARG A 197 -12.35 -0.37 20.17
N ILE A 198 -12.99 -0.24 19.01
CA ILE A 198 -14.36 -0.73 18.79
C ILE A 198 -14.41 -2.24 19.03
N SER A 199 -13.52 -3.00 18.41
CA SER A 199 -13.46 -4.46 18.56
C SER A 199 -13.19 -4.88 20.01
N MET A 200 -12.34 -4.15 20.73
CA MET A 200 -12.07 -4.41 22.14
C MET A 200 -13.29 -4.10 23.03
N ALA A 201 -13.97 -2.98 22.80
CA ALA A 201 -15.18 -2.60 23.54
C ALA A 201 -16.29 -3.62 23.34
N GLU A 202 -16.55 -4.07 22.10
CA GLU A 202 -17.53 -5.12 21.80
C GLU A 202 -17.21 -6.43 22.56
N VAL A 203 -15.96 -6.87 22.50
CA VAL A 203 -15.54 -8.10 23.22
C VAL A 203 -15.73 -7.97 24.72
N MET A 204 -15.44 -6.83 25.30
CA MET A 204 -15.56 -6.61 26.76
C MET A 204 -17.01 -6.70 27.26
N THR A 205 -18.01 -6.57 26.41
CA THR A 205 -19.44 -6.72 26.76
C THR A 205 -19.96 -8.16 26.65
N THR A 206 -19.16 -9.09 26.14
CA THR A 206 -19.59 -10.47 25.88
C THR A 206 -19.84 -11.27 27.18
N PRO A 207 -20.77 -12.27 27.16
CA PRO A 207 -21.12 -13.06 28.34
C PRO A 207 -19.93 -13.82 28.95
N TYR A 208 -18.98 -14.33 28.13
CA TYR A 208 -17.84 -15.06 28.65
C TYR A 208 -16.84 -14.16 29.40
N ILE A 209 -16.72 -12.90 29.01
CA ILE A 209 -15.93 -11.91 29.75
C ILE A 209 -16.60 -11.60 31.10
N ARG A 210 -17.92 -11.41 31.11
CA ARG A 210 -18.68 -11.25 32.35
C ARG A 210 -18.50 -12.43 33.28
N THR A 211 -18.55 -13.66 32.75
CA THR A 211 -18.30 -14.88 33.56
C THR A 211 -16.88 -14.89 34.15
N ALA A 212 -15.87 -14.47 33.38
CA ALA A 212 -14.51 -14.39 33.88
C ALA A 212 -14.34 -13.37 35.01
N GLN A 213 -15.04 -12.23 34.93
CA GLN A 213 -15.08 -11.22 35.98
C GLN A 213 -15.79 -11.71 37.23
N LEU A 214 -16.94 -12.40 37.10
CA LEU A 214 -17.69 -12.99 38.21
C LEU A 214 -16.91 -14.08 38.93
N LYS A 215 -15.98 -14.77 38.25
CA LYS A 215 -15.04 -15.73 38.85
C LYS A 215 -13.89 -15.05 39.64
N GLY A 216 -13.90 -13.71 39.74
CA GLY A 216 -12.89 -12.97 40.51
C GLY A 216 -11.54 -12.81 39.79
N LEU A 217 -11.46 -13.07 38.49
CA LEU A 217 -10.21 -12.90 37.77
C LEU A 217 -9.81 -11.40 37.71
N PRO A 218 -8.54 -11.08 37.97
CA PRO A 218 -8.08 -9.70 37.93
C PRO A 218 -8.16 -9.16 36.47
N ARG A 219 -8.49 -7.86 36.36
CA ARG A 219 -8.82 -7.19 35.08
C ARG A 219 -7.75 -7.40 34.02
N TYR A 220 -6.46 -7.32 34.36
CA TYR A 220 -5.37 -7.54 33.42
C TYR A 220 -5.41 -8.94 32.79
N ARG A 221 -5.74 -9.99 33.61
CA ARG A 221 -5.84 -11.38 33.13
C ARG A 221 -7.07 -11.56 32.23
N VAL A 222 -8.18 -10.90 32.52
CA VAL A 222 -9.36 -10.87 31.64
C VAL A 222 -9.02 -10.25 30.30
N ILE A 223 -8.33 -9.12 30.27
CA ILE A 223 -7.93 -8.43 29.05
C ILE A 223 -6.97 -9.30 28.21
N TRP A 224 -5.83 -9.68 28.79
CA TRP A 224 -4.76 -10.34 28.04
C TRP A 224 -5.10 -11.77 27.61
N ARG A 225 -5.78 -12.54 28.47
CA ARG A 225 -6.02 -13.98 28.23
C ARG A 225 -7.37 -14.28 27.61
N HIS A 226 -8.38 -13.46 27.86
CA HIS A 226 -9.76 -13.74 27.43
C HIS A 226 -10.26 -12.78 26.34
N ALA A 227 -9.98 -11.48 26.44
CA ALA A 227 -10.52 -10.50 25.52
C ALA A 227 -9.63 -10.32 24.27
N LEU A 228 -8.32 -10.12 24.46
CA LEU A 228 -7.39 -9.71 23.42
C LEU A 228 -7.38 -10.65 22.20
N ARG A 229 -7.39 -11.96 22.45
CA ARG A 229 -7.36 -12.95 21.36
C ARG A 229 -8.51 -12.80 20.37
N ASN A 230 -9.70 -12.47 20.87
CA ASN A 230 -10.88 -12.29 20.02
C ASN A 230 -10.96 -10.86 19.46
N ALA A 231 -10.55 -9.87 20.24
CA ALA A 231 -10.56 -8.48 19.85
C ALA A 231 -9.56 -8.16 18.71
N LEU A 232 -8.46 -8.90 18.60
CA LEU A 232 -7.44 -8.68 17.57
C LEU A 232 -7.81 -9.21 16.18
N ILE A 233 -8.85 -10.04 16.03
CA ILE A 233 -9.23 -10.63 14.75
C ILE A 233 -9.51 -9.52 13.70
N THR A 234 -10.36 -8.57 14.05
CA THR A 234 -10.72 -7.45 13.15
C THR A 234 -9.53 -6.51 12.86
N PRO A 235 -8.78 -6.00 13.86
CA PRO A 235 -7.61 -5.17 13.62
C PRO A 235 -6.54 -5.84 12.73
N ILE A 236 -6.24 -7.11 12.95
CA ILE A 236 -5.25 -7.85 12.13
C ILE A 236 -5.71 -7.93 10.68
N THR A 237 -7.00 -8.20 10.44
CA THR A 237 -7.55 -8.24 9.09
C THR A 237 -7.41 -6.88 8.40
N VAL A 238 -7.71 -5.80 9.12
CA VAL A 238 -7.57 -4.42 8.61
C VAL A 238 -6.10 -4.10 8.31
N LEU A 239 -5.18 -4.47 9.20
CA LEU A 239 -3.75 -4.25 8.98
C LEU A 239 -3.22 -4.98 7.73
N LEU A 240 -3.72 -6.19 7.45
CA LEU A 240 -3.37 -6.89 6.21
C LEU A 240 -3.86 -6.16 4.96
N LEU A 241 -5.05 -5.60 5.00
CA LEU A 241 -5.59 -4.81 3.89
C LEU A 241 -4.86 -3.46 3.72
N HIS A 242 -4.28 -2.93 4.80
CA HIS A 242 -3.49 -1.69 4.79
C HIS A 242 -2.18 -1.80 4.01
N ILE A 243 -1.65 -3.01 3.78
CA ILE A 243 -0.47 -3.21 2.91
C ILE A 243 -0.74 -2.64 1.52
N ASN A 244 -1.93 -2.87 1.00
CA ASN A 244 -2.36 -2.38 -0.31
C ASN A 244 -2.48 -0.86 -0.37
N TRP A 245 -3.08 -0.29 0.67
CA TRP A 245 -3.22 1.16 0.78
C TRP A 245 -1.86 1.84 0.89
N LEU A 246 -0.91 1.24 1.61
CA LEU A 246 0.44 1.78 1.80
C LEU A 246 1.17 1.92 0.45
N ILE A 247 0.98 1.00 -0.49
CA ILE A 247 1.59 1.08 -1.83
C ILE A 247 0.97 2.22 -2.66
N ALA A 248 -0.35 2.45 -2.54
CA ALA A 248 -1.05 3.49 -3.28
C ALA A 248 -0.98 4.87 -2.59
N GLY A 249 -1.00 4.91 -1.24
CA GLY A 249 -1.10 6.14 -0.45
C GLY A 249 0.22 6.85 -0.16
N VAL A 250 1.33 6.18 -0.38
CA VAL A 250 2.68 6.70 -0.07
C VAL A 250 3.18 7.74 -1.09
N ILE A 251 2.55 7.84 -2.28
CA ILE A 251 3.01 8.69 -3.41
C ILE A 251 3.36 10.11 -2.95
N VAL A 252 2.47 10.76 -2.19
CA VAL A 252 2.65 12.14 -1.75
C VAL A 252 3.83 12.27 -0.79
N VAL A 253 3.97 11.32 0.14
CA VAL A 253 5.03 11.32 1.14
C VAL A 253 6.38 11.05 0.49
N GLU A 254 6.46 10.07 -0.39
CA GLU A 254 7.67 9.74 -1.14
C GLU A 254 8.10 10.91 -2.03
N PHE A 255 7.16 11.53 -2.72
CA PHE A 255 7.44 12.69 -3.56
C PHE A 255 7.94 13.88 -2.75
N TYR A 256 7.25 14.21 -1.64
CA TYR A 256 7.61 15.37 -0.81
C TYR A 256 9.01 15.23 -0.21
N PHE A 257 9.35 14.05 0.30
CA PHE A 257 10.67 13.80 0.89
C PHE A 257 11.73 13.37 -0.12
N ALA A 258 11.40 13.38 -1.42
CA ALA A 258 12.29 12.90 -2.49
C ALA A 258 12.77 11.44 -2.28
N TYR A 259 11.96 10.61 -1.60
CA TYR A 259 12.25 9.20 -1.38
C TYR A 259 12.03 8.42 -2.68
N LYS A 260 13.06 7.67 -3.11
CA LYS A 260 13.03 6.92 -4.38
C LYS A 260 12.22 5.63 -4.24
N GLY A 261 10.93 5.77 -3.92
CA GLY A 261 9.99 4.67 -3.76
C GLY A 261 9.13 4.43 -5.01
N PHE A 262 8.29 3.41 -4.92
CA PHE A 262 7.43 2.95 -6.02
C PHE A 262 6.34 3.98 -6.37
N GLY A 263 5.78 4.68 -5.37
CA GLY A 263 4.81 5.75 -5.60
C GLY A 263 5.43 6.96 -6.31
N SER A 264 6.65 7.35 -5.92
CA SER A 264 7.38 8.42 -6.60
C SER A 264 7.75 8.04 -8.05
N LEU A 265 8.04 6.74 -8.30
CA LEU A 265 8.25 6.23 -9.65
C LEU A 265 7.01 6.34 -10.53
N ILE A 266 5.83 5.97 -10.03
CA ILE A 266 4.55 6.11 -10.74
C ILE A 266 4.32 7.58 -11.11
N LEU A 267 4.52 8.49 -10.16
CA LEU A 267 4.32 9.92 -10.40
C LEU A 267 5.32 10.46 -11.43
N ALA A 268 6.60 10.11 -11.31
CA ALA A 268 7.62 10.51 -12.26
C ALA A 268 7.32 10.00 -13.68
N ALA A 269 6.91 8.73 -13.80
CA ALA A 269 6.50 8.13 -15.08
C ALA A 269 5.29 8.83 -15.70
N ALA A 270 4.29 9.17 -14.87
CA ALA A 270 3.09 9.88 -15.34
C ALA A 270 3.42 11.29 -15.83
N LEU A 271 4.19 12.07 -15.06
CA LEU A 271 4.60 13.43 -15.42
C LEU A 271 5.55 13.44 -16.63
N GLY A 272 6.46 12.48 -16.71
CA GLY A 272 7.42 12.32 -17.80
C GLY A 272 6.85 11.59 -19.03
N ARG A 273 5.60 11.14 -18.98
CA ARG A 273 4.93 10.36 -20.05
C ARG A 273 5.72 9.10 -20.43
N ASP A 274 6.33 8.44 -19.46
CA ASP A 274 6.96 7.13 -19.68
C ASP A 274 5.92 6.03 -19.54
N LEU A 275 5.20 5.79 -20.63
CA LEU A 275 4.07 4.86 -20.64
C LEU A 275 4.50 3.44 -20.30
N VAL A 276 5.70 3.03 -20.68
CA VAL A 276 6.21 1.68 -20.43
C VAL A 276 6.42 1.45 -18.93
N VAL A 277 7.00 2.42 -18.22
CA VAL A 277 7.13 2.37 -16.75
C VAL A 277 5.78 2.43 -16.08
N LEU A 278 4.87 3.29 -16.56
CA LEU A 278 3.53 3.45 -15.98
C LEU A 278 2.71 2.16 -16.11
N GLU A 279 2.78 1.50 -17.26
CA GLU A 279 2.14 0.22 -17.54
C GLU A 279 2.66 -0.88 -16.60
N ALA A 280 3.99 -1.01 -16.50
CA ALA A 280 4.61 -1.97 -15.60
C ALA A 280 4.25 -1.71 -14.13
N CYS A 281 4.32 -0.47 -13.68
CA CYS A 281 3.94 -0.09 -12.31
C CYS A 281 2.46 -0.41 -12.03
N THR A 282 1.57 -0.14 -12.98
CA THR A 282 0.14 -0.43 -12.80
C THR A 282 -0.10 -1.93 -12.68
N MET A 283 0.52 -2.76 -13.53
CA MET A 283 0.42 -4.22 -13.45
C MET A 283 0.96 -4.75 -12.12
N VAL A 284 2.11 -4.24 -11.66
CA VAL A 284 2.69 -4.60 -10.36
C VAL A 284 1.76 -4.21 -9.22
N THR A 285 1.15 -3.02 -9.26
CA THR A 285 0.18 -2.57 -8.26
C THR A 285 -1.02 -3.53 -8.21
N VAL A 286 -1.59 -3.90 -9.36
CA VAL A 286 -2.69 -4.87 -9.44
C VAL A 286 -2.26 -6.22 -8.88
N ALA A 287 -1.07 -6.71 -9.24
CA ALA A 287 -0.55 -7.99 -8.73
C ALA A 287 -0.43 -7.98 -7.20
N ILE A 288 0.13 -6.92 -6.63
CA ILE A 288 0.26 -6.77 -5.17
C ILE A 288 -1.11 -6.68 -4.52
N ALA A 289 -2.05 -5.91 -5.11
CA ALA A 289 -3.41 -5.78 -4.61
C ALA A 289 -4.12 -7.13 -4.50
N VAL A 290 -4.08 -7.90 -5.56
CA VAL A 290 -4.74 -9.21 -5.63
C VAL A 290 -4.03 -10.24 -4.72
N ALA A 291 -2.70 -10.22 -4.66
CA ALA A 291 -1.92 -11.08 -3.77
C ALA A 291 -2.24 -10.77 -2.30
N THR A 292 -2.23 -9.49 -1.92
CA THR A 292 -2.53 -9.05 -0.54
C THR A 292 -3.96 -9.42 -0.14
N GLN A 293 -4.95 -9.19 -1.03
CA GLN A 293 -6.32 -9.60 -0.79
C GLN A 293 -6.43 -11.12 -0.59
N THR A 294 -5.73 -11.90 -1.41
CA THR A 294 -5.73 -13.36 -1.30
C THR A 294 -5.13 -13.82 0.05
N VAL A 295 -4.01 -13.21 0.46
CA VAL A 295 -3.39 -13.48 1.76
C VAL A 295 -4.33 -13.10 2.90
N ALA A 296 -4.97 -11.92 2.84
CA ALA A 296 -5.91 -11.47 3.85
C ALA A 296 -7.10 -12.44 4.00
N ASP A 297 -7.66 -12.92 2.91
CA ASP A 297 -8.76 -13.89 2.92
C ASP A 297 -8.35 -15.24 3.52
N VAL A 298 -7.14 -15.71 3.21
CA VAL A 298 -6.60 -16.96 3.81
C VAL A 298 -6.39 -16.77 5.30
N VAL A 299 -5.73 -15.69 5.74
CA VAL A 299 -5.50 -15.39 7.16
C VAL A 299 -6.82 -15.24 7.90
N TYR A 300 -7.79 -14.54 7.32
CA TYR A 300 -9.12 -14.39 7.91
C TYR A 300 -9.82 -15.73 8.12
N THR A 301 -9.72 -16.66 7.17
CA THR A 301 -10.28 -18.01 7.28
C THR A 301 -9.63 -18.80 8.42
N PHE A 302 -8.30 -18.62 8.66
CA PHE A 302 -7.61 -19.25 9.79
C PHE A 302 -7.99 -18.62 11.14
N LEU A 303 -8.12 -17.30 11.20
CA LEU A 303 -8.45 -16.60 12.43
C LEU A 303 -9.90 -16.82 12.87
N ASN A 304 -10.82 -16.99 11.91
CA ASN A 304 -12.23 -17.18 12.18
C ASN A 304 -12.79 -18.51 11.61
N PRO A 305 -12.57 -19.65 12.27
CA PRO A 305 -13.00 -20.96 11.78
C PRO A 305 -14.53 -21.13 11.68
N ARG A 306 -15.31 -20.18 12.21
CA ARG A 306 -16.78 -20.18 12.11
C ARG A 306 -17.29 -19.78 10.71
N ILE A 307 -16.47 -19.09 9.94
CA ILE A 307 -16.79 -18.72 8.56
C ILE A 307 -16.30 -19.86 7.65
N ARG A 308 -17.13 -20.89 7.49
CA ARG A 308 -16.97 -21.85 6.40
C ARG A 308 -17.58 -21.21 5.16
N PHE A 309 -16.72 -20.69 4.28
CA PHE A 309 -17.16 -20.32 2.94
C PHE A 309 -17.77 -21.57 2.28
N LYS A 310 -19.06 -21.51 1.95
CA LYS A 310 -19.76 -22.49 1.15
C LYS A 310 -19.32 -22.41 -0.30
#